data_111cf28140a52811f955330995953f57
#
_entry.id   111cf28140a52811f955330995953f57
#
_cell.length_a   1.000
_cell.length_b   1.000
_cell.length_c   1.000
_cell.angle_alpha   90.00
_cell.angle_beta   90.00
_cell.angle_gamma   90.00
#
_symmetry.space_group_name_H-M   'P 1'
#
loop_
_entity.id
_entity.type
_entity.pdbx_description
1 polymer ?
#
loop_
_entity_poly.entity_id
_entity_poly.type
_entity_poly.pdbx_seq_one_letter_code
_entity_poly.pdbx_strand_id
1 'polypeptide(L)'
;ELKDANEYLKTNQRKKFNDDWWNATTFTPAGIVNLADLGDTLYDEKYCETVPYPWQGLNEKTYGMRTGELVTFTSGAGMGKSSIIRELMHHIMKVSKDNIGVLAMEESIRNTAFNLMSVEADARLYIKEIRDKFTREQLHDWQNKTVGTGRFFAFDHFGSITNDEILGKVKYMASGLGCKWVILDHLSILVSGQEDNGDERKSIDILMTKLRSLVEATGIGLLLVSHLRRP
;
A
#
# COMPACT_ATOMS: atom_id res chain seq x y z
N GLU A 1 26.72 -24.83 -20.80
CA GLU A 1 25.62 -25.50 -21.49
C GLU A 1 25.79 -25.38 -23.00
N LEU A 2 25.59 -26.50 -23.73
CA LEU A 2 25.65 -26.50 -25.19
C LEU A 2 24.29 -25.98 -25.70
N LYS A 3 24.30 -24.98 -26.60
CA LYS A 3 23.10 -24.21 -26.97
C LYS A 3 22.30 -24.83 -28.12
N ASP A 4 23.00 -25.55 -29.01
CA ASP A 4 22.38 -26.13 -30.22
C ASP A 4 23.03 -27.43 -30.63
N ALA A 5 22.40 -28.17 -31.56
CA ALA A 5 22.89 -29.44 -32.09
C ALA A 5 24.26 -29.33 -32.75
N ASN A 6 24.63 -28.17 -33.31
CA ASN A 6 25.90 -27.94 -33.96
C ASN A 6 27.07 -27.87 -32.94
N GLU A 7 26.80 -27.30 -31.73
CA GLU A 7 27.79 -27.31 -30.64
C GLU A 7 28.05 -28.73 -30.14
N TYR A 8 27.03 -29.58 -30.02
CA TYR A 8 27.20 -30.99 -29.67
C TYR A 8 28.01 -31.75 -30.73
N LEU A 9 27.81 -31.46 -32.01
CA LEU A 9 28.60 -32.06 -33.09
C LEU A 9 30.04 -31.59 -33.08
N LYS A 10 30.30 -30.29 -32.95
CA LYS A 10 31.66 -29.71 -32.91
C LYS A 10 32.47 -30.24 -31.73
N THR A 11 31.81 -30.49 -30.60
CA THR A 11 32.46 -31.01 -29.38
C THR A 11 32.45 -32.52 -29.31
N ASN A 12 32.01 -33.23 -30.37
CA ASN A 12 31.92 -34.68 -30.50
C ASN A 12 31.09 -35.37 -29.37
N GLN A 13 30.02 -34.69 -28.89
CA GLN A 13 29.17 -35.16 -27.79
C GLN A 13 27.83 -35.74 -28.27
N ARG A 14 27.83 -36.58 -29.29
CA ARG A 14 26.61 -37.21 -29.85
C ARG A 14 25.80 -37.99 -28.85
N LYS A 15 26.43 -38.73 -27.93
CA LYS A 15 25.74 -39.49 -26.91
C LYS A 15 24.95 -38.55 -25.98
N LYS A 16 25.62 -37.50 -25.52
CA LYS A 16 25.00 -36.49 -24.67
C LYS A 16 23.82 -35.77 -25.36
N PHE A 17 23.96 -35.46 -26.66
CA PHE A 17 22.86 -34.90 -27.45
C PHE A 17 21.62 -35.81 -27.44
N ASN A 18 21.80 -37.11 -27.68
CA ASN A 18 20.73 -38.08 -27.67
C ASN A 18 20.08 -38.18 -26.26
N ASP A 19 20.90 -38.23 -25.21
CA ASP A 19 20.41 -38.29 -23.83
C ASP A 19 19.63 -37.03 -23.48
N ASP A 20 20.14 -35.83 -23.81
CA ASP A 20 19.46 -34.55 -23.57
C ASP A 20 18.16 -34.42 -24.41
N TRP A 21 18.17 -34.94 -25.65
CA TRP A 21 16.99 -34.95 -26.52
C TRP A 21 15.88 -35.82 -25.96
N TRP A 22 16.17 -37.06 -25.55
CA TRP A 22 15.17 -37.97 -25.03
C TRP A 22 14.71 -37.64 -23.61
N ASN A 23 15.53 -36.94 -22.86
CA ASN A 23 15.18 -36.41 -21.51
C ASN A 23 14.66 -34.97 -21.54
N ALA A 24 14.47 -34.38 -22.72
CA ALA A 24 13.95 -33.04 -22.84
C ALA A 24 12.53 -32.94 -22.23
N THR A 25 12.37 -32.05 -21.29
CA THR A 25 11.07 -31.71 -20.74
C THR A 25 10.45 -30.55 -21.51
N THR A 26 9.14 -30.46 -21.50
CA THR A 26 8.44 -29.34 -22.12
C THR A 26 8.88 -28.03 -21.49
N PHE A 27 9.36 -27.09 -22.31
CA PHE A 27 9.70 -25.75 -21.85
C PHE A 27 8.43 -25.01 -21.41
N THR A 28 8.35 -24.70 -20.14
CA THR A 28 7.30 -23.83 -19.61
C THR A 28 7.90 -22.46 -19.34
N PRO A 29 7.45 -21.38 -20.00
CA PRO A 29 7.92 -20.04 -19.72
C PRO A 29 7.74 -19.67 -18.25
N ALA A 30 8.68 -18.86 -17.72
CA ALA A 30 8.60 -18.39 -16.34
C ALA A 30 7.26 -17.68 -16.08
N GLY A 31 6.65 -18.00 -14.94
CA GLY A 31 5.35 -17.43 -14.53
C GLY A 31 4.12 -18.20 -15.04
N ILE A 32 4.28 -19.26 -15.85
CA ILE A 32 3.20 -20.19 -16.20
C ILE A 32 3.31 -21.40 -15.28
N VAL A 33 2.26 -21.64 -14.51
CA VAL A 33 2.18 -22.74 -13.56
C VAL A 33 0.95 -23.60 -13.89
N ASN A 34 1.11 -24.91 -13.91
CA ASN A 34 -0.02 -25.81 -13.96
C ASN A 34 -0.72 -25.84 -12.59
N LEU A 35 -1.98 -25.46 -12.52
CA LEU A 35 -2.72 -25.41 -11.25
C LEU A 35 -2.82 -26.80 -10.57
N ALA A 36 -2.74 -27.88 -11.33
CA ALA A 36 -2.71 -29.23 -10.75
C ALA A 36 -1.44 -29.49 -9.90
N ASP A 37 -0.34 -28.78 -10.20
CA ASP A 37 0.93 -28.93 -9.47
C ASP A 37 0.91 -28.23 -8.09
N LEU A 38 -0.14 -27.44 -7.82
CA LEU A 38 -0.28 -26.78 -6.51
C LEU A 38 -0.59 -27.78 -5.40
N GLY A 39 -1.30 -28.88 -5.68
CA GLY A 39 -1.57 -29.93 -4.71
C GLY A 39 -2.08 -29.36 -3.37
N ASP A 40 -1.50 -29.86 -2.28
CA ASP A 40 -1.86 -29.45 -0.92
C ASP A 40 -1.51 -27.99 -0.61
N THR A 41 -0.60 -27.36 -1.39
CA THR A 41 -0.25 -25.93 -1.19
C THR A 41 -1.42 -24.98 -1.48
N LEU A 42 -2.48 -25.46 -2.15
CA LEU A 42 -3.75 -24.73 -2.29
C LEU A 42 -4.41 -24.41 -0.94
N TYR A 43 -4.16 -25.25 0.06
CA TYR A 43 -4.73 -25.13 1.40
C TYR A 43 -3.76 -24.49 2.39
N ASP A 44 -2.51 -24.25 1.95
CA ASP A 44 -1.54 -23.46 2.71
C ASP A 44 -1.98 -22.00 2.66
N GLU A 45 -2.80 -21.59 3.63
CA GLU A 45 -3.18 -20.20 3.79
C GLU A 45 -1.90 -19.38 4.00
N LYS A 46 -1.51 -18.61 2.98
CA LYS A 46 -0.63 -17.46 3.22
C LYS A 46 -1.40 -16.59 4.20
N TYR A 47 -0.95 -16.58 5.44
CA TYR A 47 -1.58 -15.83 6.51
C TYR A 47 -1.60 -14.34 6.14
N CYS A 48 -2.74 -13.88 5.65
CA CYS A 48 -3.01 -12.46 5.44
C CYS A 48 -3.61 -11.94 6.74
N GLU A 49 -2.91 -11.06 7.43
CA GLU A 49 -3.47 -10.38 8.59
C GLU A 49 -4.72 -9.62 8.18
N THR A 50 -5.83 -9.94 8.81
CA THR A 50 -7.12 -9.28 8.57
C THR A 50 -7.41 -8.33 9.72
N VAL A 51 -7.66 -7.07 9.39
CA VAL A 51 -8.11 -6.04 10.34
C VAL A 51 -9.55 -5.67 10.00
N PRO A 52 -10.49 -5.78 10.95
CA PRO A 52 -11.87 -5.37 10.67
C PRO A 52 -11.95 -3.88 10.42
N TYR A 53 -12.94 -3.45 9.63
CA TYR A 53 -13.31 -2.04 9.56
C TYR A 53 -14.02 -1.61 10.86
N PRO A 54 -13.99 -0.34 11.25
CA PRO A 54 -14.77 0.16 12.40
C PRO A 54 -16.28 0.09 12.16
N TRP A 55 -16.72 -0.16 10.93
CA TRP A 55 -18.13 -0.21 10.54
C TRP A 55 -18.57 -1.63 10.20
N GLN A 56 -19.49 -2.17 11.02
CA GLN A 56 -19.97 -3.55 10.89
C GLN A 56 -20.53 -3.86 9.49
N GLY A 57 -21.35 -2.98 8.92
CA GLY A 57 -21.95 -3.23 7.60
C GLY A 57 -20.93 -3.35 6.46
N LEU A 58 -19.71 -2.78 6.62
CA LEU A 58 -18.63 -2.96 5.67
C LEU A 58 -17.93 -4.32 5.89
N ASN A 59 -17.75 -4.73 7.15
CA ASN A 59 -17.18 -6.04 7.48
C ASN A 59 -18.04 -7.20 6.95
N GLU A 60 -19.35 -7.09 7.05
CA GLU A 60 -20.28 -8.11 6.54
C GLU A 60 -20.16 -8.34 5.02
N LYS A 61 -19.70 -7.31 4.29
CA LYS A 61 -19.57 -7.36 2.83
C LYS A 61 -18.15 -7.67 2.33
N THR A 62 -17.14 -7.33 3.10
CA THR A 62 -15.72 -7.38 2.67
C THR A 62 -14.87 -8.31 3.52
N TYR A 63 -15.38 -8.76 4.67
CA TYR A 63 -14.64 -9.55 5.66
C TYR A 63 -13.40 -8.84 6.24
N GLY A 64 -13.40 -7.51 6.26
CA GLY A 64 -12.30 -6.68 6.77
C GLY A 64 -11.29 -6.26 5.70
N MET A 65 -10.23 -5.56 6.15
CA MET A 65 -9.07 -5.16 5.35
C MET A 65 -7.97 -6.22 5.50
N ARG A 66 -7.26 -6.52 4.42
CA ARG A 66 -6.16 -7.50 4.46
C ARG A 66 -4.85 -6.89 4.02
N THR A 67 -3.77 -7.36 4.60
CA THR A 67 -2.44 -7.12 4.05
C THR A 67 -2.32 -7.82 2.67
N GLY A 68 -1.55 -7.24 1.76
CA GLY A 68 -1.48 -7.70 0.36
C GLY A 68 -2.62 -7.16 -0.53
N GLU A 69 -3.53 -6.34 0.02
CA GLU A 69 -4.61 -5.71 -0.74
C GLU A 69 -4.37 -4.21 -0.93
N LEU A 70 -4.84 -3.70 -2.07
CA LEU A 70 -4.96 -2.27 -2.35
C LEU A 70 -6.44 -1.91 -2.29
N VAL A 71 -6.82 -1.09 -1.31
CA VAL A 71 -8.19 -0.62 -1.11
C VAL A 71 -8.28 0.85 -1.48
N THR A 72 -9.19 1.20 -2.40
CA THR A 72 -9.37 2.57 -2.84
C THR A 72 -10.68 3.14 -2.32
N PHE A 73 -10.57 4.25 -1.58
CA PHE A 73 -11.70 5.07 -1.15
C PHE A 73 -11.91 6.22 -2.12
N THR A 74 -13.05 6.27 -2.76
CA THR A 74 -13.35 7.28 -3.76
C THR A 74 -14.70 7.93 -3.52
N SER A 75 -14.76 9.25 -3.66
CA SER A 75 -16.00 10.05 -3.66
C SER A 75 -15.75 11.44 -4.23
N GLY A 76 -16.81 12.24 -4.38
CA GLY A 76 -16.69 13.65 -4.70
C GLY A 76 -15.89 14.46 -3.67
N ALA A 77 -15.46 15.66 -4.03
CA ALA A 77 -14.79 16.57 -3.10
C ALA A 77 -15.70 16.94 -1.91
N GLY A 78 -15.12 17.10 -0.73
CA GLY A 78 -15.84 17.51 0.48
C GLY A 78 -16.72 16.45 1.14
N MET A 79 -16.72 15.20 0.64
CA MET A 79 -17.56 14.12 1.17
C MET A 79 -16.97 13.36 2.37
N GLY A 80 -15.87 13.85 2.96
CA GLY A 80 -15.31 13.29 4.19
C GLY A 80 -14.34 12.12 4.01
N LYS A 81 -13.73 11.93 2.81
CA LYS A 81 -12.75 10.86 2.58
C LYS A 81 -11.60 10.86 3.58
N SER A 82 -10.99 12.02 3.81
CA SER A 82 -9.89 12.14 4.78
C SER A 82 -10.34 11.85 6.21
N SER A 83 -11.62 12.12 6.56
CA SER A 83 -12.17 11.74 7.87
C SER A 83 -12.26 10.21 8.00
N ILE A 84 -12.74 9.51 6.96
CA ILE A 84 -12.77 8.04 6.91
C ILE A 84 -11.36 7.46 7.11
N ILE A 85 -10.37 8.02 6.43
CA ILE A 85 -8.98 7.56 6.55
C ILE A 85 -8.43 7.78 7.96
N ARG A 86 -8.74 8.89 8.61
CA ARG A 86 -8.34 9.16 10.01
C ARG A 86 -8.94 8.16 10.99
N GLU A 87 -10.23 7.86 10.82
CA GLU A 87 -10.91 6.80 11.58
C GLU A 87 -10.24 5.43 11.35
N LEU A 88 -9.90 5.08 10.11
CA LEU A 88 -9.23 3.83 9.79
C LEU A 88 -7.83 3.76 10.40
N MET A 89 -7.02 4.83 10.31
CA MET A 89 -5.69 4.89 10.95
C MET A 89 -5.80 4.67 12.46
N HIS A 90 -6.72 5.37 13.11
CA HIS A 90 -6.96 5.23 14.54
C HIS A 90 -7.44 3.83 14.88
N HIS A 91 -8.37 3.28 14.12
CA HIS A 91 -8.89 1.93 14.33
C HIS A 91 -7.81 0.86 14.18
N ILE A 92 -7.03 0.88 13.09
CA ILE A 92 -5.91 -0.05 12.88
C ILE A 92 -4.93 0.03 14.07
N MET A 93 -4.61 1.24 14.54
CA MET A 93 -3.76 1.42 15.71
C MET A 93 -4.33 0.76 16.97
N LYS A 94 -5.65 0.81 17.17
CA LYS A 94 -6.32 0.24 18.37
C LYS A 94 -6.40 -1.28 18.33
N VAL A 95 -6.65 -1.87 17.15
CA VAL A 95 -6.93 -3.31 17.02
C VAL A 95 -5.69 -4.13 16.62
N SER A 96 -4.64 -3.49 16.13
CA SER A 96 -3.38 -4.14 15.79
C SER A 96 -2.20 -3.51 16.53
N LYS A 97 -1.02 -4.13 16.41
CA LYS A 97 0.27 -3.57 16.88
C LYS A 97 1.14 -3.09 15.73
N ASP A 98 0.59 -3.00 14.54
CA ASP A 98 1.32 -2.73 13.32
C ASP A 98 1.83 -1.29 13.24
N ASN A 99 2.93 -1.12 12.51
CA ASN A 99 3.40 0.17 12.07
C ASN A 99 2.58 0.65 10.87
N ILE A 100 2.29 1.94 10.84
CA ILE A 100 1.43 2.59 9.85
C ILE A 100 2.24 3.69 9.16
N GLY A 101 2.39 3.60 7.85
CA GLY A 101 2.96 4.64 7.02
C GLY A 101 1.88 5.59 6.51
N VAL A 102 2.15 6.90 6.48
CA VAL A 102 1.19 7.92 6.05
C VAL A 102 1.83 8.87 5.05
N LEU A 103 1.27 8.95 3.86
CA LEU A 103 1.60 9.93 2.83
C LEU A 103 0.38 10.83 2.64
N ALA A 104 0.24 11.87 3.49
CA ALA A 104 -0.82 12.86 3.41
C ALA A 104 -0.33 14.04 2.57
N MET A 105 -0.71 14.08 1.30
CA MET A 105 -0.16 15.01 0.32
C MET A 105 -0.81 16.40 0.37
N GLU A 106 -1.94 16.55 1.06
CA GLU A 106 -2.69 17.80 1.17
C GLU A 106 -2.48 18.53 2.51
N GLU A 107 -1.88 17.87 3.48
CA GLU A 107 -1.76 18.44 4.81
C GLU A 107 -0.34 18.29 5.38
N SER A 108 0.03 19.22 6.28
CA SER A 108 1.30 19.13 6.99
C SER A 108 1.30 17.96 8.00
N ILE A 109 2.48 17.41 8.29
CA ILE A 109 2.67 16.39 9.34
C ILE A 109 2.02 16.78 10.66
N ARG A 110 2.13 18.06 11.03
CA ARG A 110 1.50 18.59 12.25
C ARG A 110 -0.02 18.44 12.21
N ASN A 111 -0.64 18.75 11.07
CA ASN A 111 -2.08 18.61 10.92
C ASN A 111 -2.51 17.14 10.91
N THR A 112 -1.75 16.27 10.25
CA THR A 112 -1.97 14.81 10.28
C THR A 112 -1.93 14.30 11.72
N ALA A 113 -0.95 14.74 12.53
CA ALA A 113 -0.86 14.37 13.94
C ALA A 113 -2.07 14.86 14.74
N PHE A 114 -2.45 16.14 14.61
CA PHE A 114 -3.65 16.66 15.29
C PHE A 114 -4.94 16.00 14.82
N ASN A 115 -5.05 15.65 13.56
CA ASN A 115 -6.20 14.95 13.03
C ASN A 115 -6.35 13.55 13.64
N LEU A 116 -5.24 12.82 13.81
CA LEU A 116 -5.26 11.51 14.47
C LEU A 116 -5.61 11.65 15.96
N MET A 117 -5.02 12.63 16.66
CA MET A 117 -5.36 12.95 18.05
C MET A 117 -6.82 13.39 18.19
N SER A 118 -7.39 14.03 17.17
CA SER A 118 -8.79 14.49 17.16
C SER A 118 -9.78 13.34 17.22
N VAL A 119 -9.47 12.20 16.60
CA VAL A 119 -10.28 10.99 16.67
C VAL A 119 -10.27 10.42 18.10
N GLU A 120 -9.10 10.34 18.73
CA GLU A 120 -8.97 9.85 20.12
C GLU A 120 -9.68 10.77 21.13
N ALA A 121 -9.62 12.09 20.88
CA ALA A 121 -10.18 13.11 21.78
C ALA A 121 -11.69 13.35 21.56
N ASP A 122 -12.28 12.82 20.49
CA ASP A 122 -13.61 13.21 19.99
C ASP A 122 -13.78 14.75 19.88
N ALA A 123 -12.69 15.43 19.44
CA ALA A 123 -12.65 16.88 19.37
C ALA A 123 -11.75 17.36 18.23
N ARG A 124 -12.09 18.44 17.56
CA ARG A 124 -11.36 18.98 16.40
C ARG A 124 -10.07 19.72 16.83
N LEU A 125 -9.06 18.99 17.31
CA LEU A 125 -7.82 19.56 17.85
C LEU A 125 -6.96 20.29 16.79
N TYR A 126 -7.18 20.08 15.52
CA TYR A 126 -6.55 20.84 14.43
C TYR A 126 -7.02 22.30 14.39
N ILE A 127 -8.19 22.61 14.98
CA ILE A 127 -8.70 23.98 15.17
C ILE A 127 -8.12 24.53 16.46
N LYS A 128 -7.37 25.65 16.35
CA LYS A 128 -6.68 26.24 17.49
C LYS A 128 -7.63 26.62 18.64
N GLU A 129 -8.76 27.26 18.33
CA GLU A 129 -9.75 27.73 19.28
C GLU A 129 -10.44 26.58 20.06
N ILE A 130 -10.50 25.40 19.46
CA ILE A 130 -11.00 24.20 20.13
C ILE A 130 -9.89 23.58 20.98
N ARG A 131 -8.68 23.48 20.44
CA ARG A 131 -7.53 22.91 21.13
C ARG A 131 -7.16 23.68 22.38
N ASP A 132 -7.24 25.03 22.35
CA ASP A 132 -6.92 25.91 23.49
C ASP A 132 -7.88 25.76 24.68
N LYS A 133 -9.01 25.04 24.51
CA LYS A 133 -9.92 24.70 25.60
C LYS A 133 -9.45 23.55 26.48
N PHE A 134 -8.45 22.81 26.04
CA PHE A 134 -7.92 21.63 26.73
C PHE A 134 -6.61 21.96 27.45
N THR A 135 -6.38 21.28 28.57
CA THR A 135 -5.11 21.40 29.28
C THR A 135 -3.97 20.72 28.52
N ARG A 136 -2.75 21.12 28.84
CA ARG A 136 -1.55 20.52 28.27
C ARG A 136 -1.45 19.02 28.60
N GLU A 137 -1.92 18.63 29.79
CA GLU A 137 -1.94 17.23 30.22
C GLU A 137 -2.89 16.38 29.38
N GLN A 138 -4.10 16.90 29.10
CA GLN A 138 -5.05 16.22 28.22
C GLN A 138 -4.50 16.05 26.80
N LEU A 139 -3.87 17.10 26.26
CA LEU A 139 -3.23 17.03 24.93
C LEU A 139 -2.10 16.00 24.90
N HIS A 140 -1.28 15.94 25.96
CA HIS A 140 -0.21 14.94 26.09
C HIS A 140 -0.76 13.51 26.24
N ASP A 141 -1.85 13.32 26.97
CA ASP A 141 -2.48 12.01 27.10
C ASP A 141 -2.94 11.49 25.73
N TRP A 142 -3.66 12.30 24.95
CA TRP A 142 -4.08 11.91 23.58
C TRP A 142 -2.90 11.73 22.64
N GLN A 143 -1.85 12.55 22.76
CA GLN A 143 -0.62 12.37 22.00
C GLN A 143 0.01 11.03 22.30
N ASN A 144 0.17 10.66 23.57
CA ASN A 144 0.77 9.38 23.98
C ASN A 144 -0.07 8.18 23.52
N LYS A 145 -1.40 8.31 23.51
CA LYS A 145 -2.32 7.26 23.05
C LYS A 145 -2.36 7.09 21.53
N THR A 146 -1.82 8.05 20.77
CA THR A 146 -1.86 8.07 19.30
C THR A 146 -0.46 8.15 18.71
N VAL A 147 -0.03 9.33 18.25
CA VAL A 147 1.27 9.50 17.57
C VAL A 147 2.46 9.17 18.47
N GLY A 148 2.35 9.35 19.77
CA GLY A 148 3.36 8.98 20.77
C GLY A 148 3.59 7.49 20.93
N THR A 149 2.76 6.64 20.34
CA THR A 149 2.98 5.18 20.29
C THR A 149 4.23 4.79 19.52
N GLY A 150 4.79 5.70 18.71
CA GLY A 150 5.95 5.44 17.85
C GLY A 150 5.67 4.57 16.63
N ARG A 151 4.38 4.26 16.34
CA ARG A 151 3.99 3.38 15.25
C ARG A 151 3.53 4.09 13.96
N PHE A 152 3.45 5.44 13.98
CA PHE A 152 3.09 6.24 12.82
C PHE A 152 4.32 6.86 12.19
N PHE A 153 4.50 6.63 10.90
CA PHE A 153 5.59 7.18 10.09
C PHE A 153 4.99 8.03 8.98
N ALA A 154 5.10 9.34 9.09
CA ALA A 154 4.54 10.26 8.11
C ALA A 154 5.62 10.74 7.14
N PHE A 155 5.28 10.85 5.86
CA PHE A 155 6.11 11.48 4.87
C PHE A 155 5.89 13.00 4.89
N ASP A 156 6.96 13.75 5.15
CA ASP A 156 6.95 15.22 5.09
C ASP A 156 7.17 15.65 3.64
N HIS A 157 6.12 16.19 3.05
CA HIS A 157 6.11 16.54 1.64
C HIS A 157 6.17 18.07 1.47
N PHE A 158 7.16 18.52 0.72
CA PHE A 158 7.28 19.89 0.25
C PHE A 158 7.59 19.90 -1.26
N GLY A 159 6.72 20.52 -2.05
CA GLY A 159 6.90 20.69 -3.50
C GLY A 159 6.33 19.56 -4.35
N SER A 160 6.74 19.52 -5.62
CA SER A 160 6.36 18.46 -6.55
C SER A 160 7.12 17.16 -6.23
N ILE A 161 6.45 16.04 -6.36
CA ILE A 161 7.03 14.71 -6.17
C ILE A 161 6.71 13.82 -7.36
N THR A 162 7.66 13.01 -7.77
CA THR A 162 7.49 12.06 -8.88
C THR A 162 6.84 10.76 -8.41
N ASN A 163 6.23 10.03 -9.35
CA ASN A 163 5.63 8.72 -9.05
C ASN A 163 6.68 7.74 -8.49
N ASP A 164 7.90 7.75 -9.04
CA ASP A 164 8.95 6.84 -8.61
C ASP A 164 9.46 7.17 -7.19
N GLU A 165 9.51 8.44 -6.82
CA GLU A 165 9.83 8.85 -5.45
C GLU A 165 8.78 8.36 -4.45
N ILE A 166 7.49 8.47 -4.78
CA ILE A 166 6.42 7.94 -3.93
C ILE A 166 6.53 6.44 -3.77
N LEU A 167 6.70 5.70 -4.87
CA LEU A 167 6.90 4.26 -4.82
C LEU A 167 8.12 3.90 -3.95
N GLY A 168 9.21 4.67 -4.05
CA GLY A 168 10.39 4.53 -3.20
C GLY A 168 10.08 4.74 -1.71
N LYS A 169 9.26 5.77 -1.36
CA LYS A 169 8.85 6.04 0.02
C LYS A 169 7.94 4.92 0.57
N VAL A 170 6.94 4.49 -0.21
CA VAL A 170 6.07 3.36 0.19
C VAL A 170 6.89 2.09 0.40
N LYS A 171 7.82 1.77 -0.51
CA LYS A 171 8.72 0.63 -0.37
C LYS A 171 9.60 0.72 0.89
N TYR A 172 10.14 1.90 1.19
CA TYR A 172 10.94 2.12 2.39
C TYR A 172 10.11 1.97 3.66
N MET A 173 8.87 2.52 3.69
CA MET A 173 7.94 2.33 4.82
C MET A 173 7.65 0.84 5.05
N ALA A 174 7.39 0.09 3.99
CA ALA A 174 7.14 -1.34 4.07
C ALA A 174 8.36 -2.13 4.56
N SER A 175 9.51 -2.00 3.87
CA SER A 175 10.66 -2.88 4.08
C SER A 175 11.65 -2.34 5.13
N GLY A 176 11.79 -1.03 5.25
CA GLY A 176 12.73 -0.37 6.17
C GLY A 176 12.13 -0.06 7.54
N LEU A 177 10.86 0.34 7.59
CA LEU A 177 10.16 0.70 8.83
C LEU A 177 9.17 -0.37 9.29
N GLY A 178 9.01 -1.46 8.56
CA GLY A 178 8.12 -2.56 8.90
C GLY A 178 6.64 -2.16 8.96
N CYS A 179 6.24 -1.16 8.18
CA CYS A 179 4.83 -0.77 8.10
C CYS A 179 4.03 -1.89 7.41
N LYS A 180 3.02 -2.40 8.10
CA LYS A 180 2.06 -3.36 7.53
C LYS A 180 0.96 -2.65 6.74
N TRP A 181 0.66 -1.42 7.10
CA TRP A 181 -0.35 -0.57 6.51
C TRP A 181 0.29 0.72 6.01
N VAL A 182 -0.06 1.10 4.79
CA VAL A 182 0.35 2.39 4.23
C VAL A 182 -0.88 3.11 3.71
N ILE A 183 -1.00 4.39 4.08
CA ILE A 183 -2.09 5.27 3.67
C ILE A 183 -1.55 6.31 2.70
N LEU A 184 -2.24 6.49 1.58
CA LEU A 184 -1.91 7.51 0.58
C LEU A 184 -3.13 8.40 0.33
N ASP A 185 -3.09 9.62 0.84
CA ASP A 185 -4.14 10.65 0.69
C ASP A 185 -3.55 11.89 0.01
N HIS A 186 -3.82 12.18 -1.27
CA HIS A 186 -4.60 11.44 -2.26
C HIS A 186 -3.87 11.34 -3.62
N LEU A 187 -4.34 10.43 -4.46
CA LEU A 187 -3.70 10.06 -5.73
C LEU A 187 -3.59 11.22 -6.74
N SER A 188 -4.58 12.10 -6.82
CA SER A 188 -4.67 13.12 -7.90
C SER A 188 -3.55 14.15 -7.87
N ILE A 189 -2.94 14.43 -6.70
CA ILE A 189 -1.80 15.36 -6.59
C ILE A 189 -0.56 14.78 -7.28
N LEU A 190 -0.41 13.47 -7.25
CA LEU A 190 0.74 12.76 -7.81
C LEU A 190 0.80 12.84 -9.32
N VAL A 191 -0.36 12.99 -9.94
CA VAL A 191 -0.51 13.01 -11.40
C VAL A 191 -0.46 14.43 -11.95
N SER A 192 -0.91 15.42 -11.18
CA SER A 192 -0.93 16.83 -11.60
C SER A 192 0.45 17.49 -11.70
N GLY A 193 1.49 16.88 -11.11
CA GLY A 193 2.88 17.37 -11.15
C GLY A 193 3.72 16.87 -12.33
N GLN A 194 3.16 16.08 -13.24
CA GLN A 194 3.88 15.57 -14.40
C GLN A 194 3.60 16.45 -15.62
N GLU A 195 4.62 17.16 -16.12
CA GLU A 195 4.58 18.02 -17.30
C GLU A 195 4.45 17.25 -18.64
N ASP A 196 4.28 15.92 -18.63
CA ASP A 196 4.24 15.11 -19.85
C ASP A 196 2.83 14.91 -20.40
N ASN A 197 2.58 15.62 -21.49
CA ASN A 197 1.64 15.30 -22.57
C ASN A 197 0.26 14.71 -22.21
N GLY A 198 -0.57 15.46 -21.50
CA GLY A 198 -2.01 15.51 -21.81
C GLY A 198 -2.89 14.33 -21.40
N ASP A 199 -2.39 13.20 -20.92
CA ASP A 199 -3.22 12.06 -20.52
C ASP A 199 -3.03 11.68 -19.04
N GLU A 200 -3.65 12.50 -18.19
CA GLU A 200 -3.72 12.28 -16.74
C GLU A 200 -4.25 10.86 -16.40
N ARG A 201 -5.17 10.35 -17.22
CA ARG A 201 -5.75 9.01 -17.05
C ARG A 201 -4.69 7.93 -17.21
N LYS A 202 -3.87 8.03 -18.24
CA LYS A 202 -2.78 7.10 -18.50
C LYS A 202 -1.74 7.12 -17.36
N SER A 203 -1.43 8.29 -16.84
CA SER A 203 -0.50 8.44 -15.71
C SER A 203 -1.06 7.79 -14.44
N ILE A 204 -2.37 7.92 -14.18
CA ILE A 204 -3.06 7.24 -13.06
C ILE A 204 -2.99 5.72 -13.26
N ASP A 205 -3.29 5.21 -14.45
CA ASP A 205 -3.30 3.77 -14.74
C ASP A 205 -1.90 3.15 -14.53
N ILE A 206 -0.85 3.85 -14.97
CA ILE A 206 0.55 3.43 -14.76
C ILE A 206 0.88 3.41 -13.26
N LEU A 207 0.53 4.46 -12.52
CA LEU A 207 0.81 4.54 -11.09
C LEU A 207 0.06 3.46 -10.32
N MET A 208 -1.22 3.22 -10.62
CA MET A 208 -2.02 2.17 -9.99
C MET A 208 -1.43 0.78 -10.26
N THR A 209 -0.97 0.52 -11.48
CA THR A 209 -0.28 -0.73 -11.83
C THR A 209 1.00 -0.92 -11.01
N LYS A 210 1.83 0.12 -10.89
CA LYS A 210 3.06 0.10 -10.08
C LYS A 210 2.76 -0.09 -8.59
N LEU A 211 1.74 0.59 -8.04
CA LEU A 211 1.30 0.44 -6.66
C LEU A 211 0.79 -0.98 -6.39
N ARG A 212 0.00 -1.55 -7.30
CA ARG A 212 -0.46 -2.93 -7.17
C ARG A 212 0.70 -3.93 -7.15
N SER A 213 1.66 -3.78 -8.06
CA SER A 213 2.87 -4.61 -8.09
C SER A 213 3.70 -4.47 -6.81
N LEU A 214 3.77 -3.26 -6.24
CA LEU A 214 4.48 -3.00 -4.99
C LEU A 214 3.77 -3.67 -3.79
N VAL A 215 2.45 -3.58 -3.72
CA VAL A 215 1.64 -4.26 -2.69
C VAL A 215 1.85 -5.78 -2.76
N GLU A 216 1.83 -6.37 -3.95
CA GLU A 216 2.09 -7.79 -4.17
C GLU A 216 3.49 -8.19 -3.70
N ALA A 217 4.51 -7.38 -4.03
CA ALA A 217 5.90 -7.66 -3.69
C ALA A 217 6.21 -7.48 -2.20
N THR A 218 5.53 -6.56 -1.50
CA THR A 218 5.81 -6.21 -0.10
C THR A 218 4.83 -6.83 0.89
N GLY A 219 3.66 -7.25 0.43
CA GLY A 219 2.61 -7.81 1.27
C GLY A 219 1.92 -6.80 2.20
N ILE A 220 2.08 -5.49 1.99
CA ILE A 220 1.41 -4.45 2.80
C ILE A 220 -0.07 -4.30 2.42
N GLY A 221 -0.90 -3.83 3.37
CA GLY A 221 -2.21 -3.26 3.07
C GLY A 221 -2.05 -1.80 2.66
N LEU A 222 -2.46 -1.44 1.44
CA LEU A 222 -2.41 -0.07 0.93
C LEU A 222 -3.82 0.53 0.89
N LEU A 223 -4.05 1.58 1.68
CA LEU A 223 -5.29 2.35 1.68
C LEU A 223 -5.09 3.63 0.90
N LEU A 224 -5.80 3.77 -0.21
CA LEU A 224 -5.64 4.85 -1.16
C LEU A 224 -6.90 5.72 -1.19
N VAL A 225 -6.72 7.04 -1.20
CA VAL A 225 -7.81 7.99 -1.45
C VAL A 225 -7.70 8.53 -2.88
N SER A 226 -8.81 8.58 -3.57
CA SER A 226 -8.91 9.19 -4.90
C SER A 226 -10.15 10.08 -5.01
N HIS A 227 -10.01 11.20 -5.70
CA HIS A 227 -11.15 12.06 -6.04
C HIS A 227 -11.81 11.59 -7.33
N LEU A 228 -13.14 11.48 -7.31
CA LEU A 228 -13.90 11.37 -8.56
C LEU A 228 -13.89 12.73 -9.25
N ARG A 229 -13.52 12.77 -10.53
CA ARG A 229 -13.78 13.95 -11.36
C ARG A 229 -15.28 14.18 -11.44
N ARG A 230 -15.69 15.44 -11.34
CA ARG A 230 -17.05 15.81 -11.75
C ARG A 230 -17.16 15.58 -13.25
N PRO A 231 -18.28 15.01 -13.73
CA PRO A 231 -18.55 14.87 -15.15
C PRO A 231 -18.59 16.24 -15.84
#